data_d7d81f9eac35192201270be7f1b08fb6
#
_entry.id   d7d81f9eac35192201270be7f1b08fb6
#
_cell.length_a   1.000
_cell.length_b   1.000
_cell.length_c   1.000
_cell.angle_alpha   90.00
_cell.angle_beta   90.00
_cell.angle_gamma   90.00
#
_symmetry.space_group_name_H-M   'P 1'
#
loop_
_entity.id
_entity.type
_entity.pdbx_description
1 polymer ?
#
loop_
_entity_poly.entity_id
_entity_poly.type
_entity_poly.pdbx_seq_one_letter_code
_entity_poly.pdbx_strand_id
1 'polypeptide(L)'
;LIRRAYRSLKSALTIKTPMVTRLRNDGVIRGNSINLAKLKNNREWSMIRGSHVATIFQDPMTSLNPLLTIGSQISDVLRLHHNLTRAEAKAEAISLLEKVHIPNPEERYKEYPYQYSGGMRQRVVIAIALACRPDVLICDEPTTALDVTVQAQILDLIKELQKEYNFTTIFITHDLGVVAGIA
;
A
#
# COMPACT_ATOMS: atom_id res chain seq x y z
N LEU A 1 -3.24 3.83 -16.85
CA LEU A 1 -3.91 4.66 -15.82
C LEU A 1 -2.93 5.05 -14.72
N ILE A 2 -2.25 4.12 -14.06
CA ILE A 2 -1.27 4.38 -12.97
C ILE A 2 -0.17 5.36 -13.41
N ARG A 3 0.42 5.19 -14.61
CA ARG A 3 1.39 6.16 -15.17
C ARG A 3 0.82 7.57 -15.36
N ARG A 4 -0.48 7.71 -15.54
CA ARG A 4 -1.16 9.02 -15.67
C ARG A 4 -1.38 9.66 -14.30
N ALA A 5 -1.82 8.89 -13.30
CA ALA A 5 -1.95 9.35 -11.91
C ALA A 5 -0.60 9.81 -11.36
N TYR A 6 0.48 9.03 -11.56
CA TYR A 6 1.85 9.44 -11.19
C TYR A 6 2.31 10.74 -11.89
N ARG A 7 1.85 11.04 -13.12
CA ARG A 7 2.16 12.32 -13.79
C ARG A 7 1.39 13.51 -13.23
N SER A 8 0.16 13.31 -12.76
CA SER A 8 -0.67 14.37 -12.15
C SER A 8 -0.14 14.81 -10.78
N LEU A 9 0.57 13.93 -10.08
CA LEU A 9 1.21 14.17 -8.79
C LEU A 9 2.48 15.04 -8.87
N LYS A 10 2.84 15.52 -10.04
CA LYS A 10 4.07 16.29 -10.30
C LYS A 10 4.32 17.49 -9.39
N SER A 11 3.30 18.10 -8.83
CA SER A 11 3.40 19.36 -8.09
C SER A 11 3.19 19.26 -6.58
N ALA A 12 2.68 18.13 -6.08
CA ALA A 12 2.19 18.02 -4.71
C ALA A 12 3.02 17.11 -3.79
N LEU A 13 3.88 16.25 -4.35
CA LEU A 13 4.60 15.26 -3.56
C LEU A 13 5.96 15.77 -3.13
N THR A 14 6.05 16.20 -1.88
CA THR A 14 7.32 16.38 -1.16
C THR A 14 7.66 15.06 -0.49
N ILE A 15 8.53 14.27 -1.10
CA ILE A 15 8.99 12.99 -0.55
C ILE A 15 10.31 13.22 0.19
N LYS A 16 10.32 13.00 1.50
CA LYS A 16 11.54 13.09 2.32
C LYS A 16 12.29 11.77 2.23
N THR A 17 13.34 11.68 1.44
CA THR A 17 14.18 10.48 1.38
C THR A 17 15.63 10.75 1.78
N PRO A 18 16.22 9.92 2.67
CA PRO A 18 17.66 10.00 3.01
C PRO A 18 18.60 9.58 1.86
N MET A 19 18.14 8.78 0.89
CA MET A 19 18.97 8.20 -0.19
C MET A 19 19.22 9.10 -1.40
N VAL A 20 19.07 10.37 -1.26
CA VAL A 20 18.83 11.34 -2.31
C VAL A 20 20.07 11.87 -3.01
N THR A 21 21.28 11.56 -2.57
CA THR A 21 22.51 12.20 -3.07
C THR A 21 22.78 11.90 -4.55
N ARG A 22 22.41 10.73 -5.04
CA ARG A 22 22.61 10.33 -6.44
C ARG A 22 21.65 11.00 -7.43
N LEU A 23 20.39 11.16 -7.02
CA LEU A 23 19.34 11.73 -7.88
C LEU A 23 19.37 13.26 -7.92
N ARG A 24 20.11 13.90 -7.00
CA ARG A 24 20.31 15.38 -7.00
C ARG A 24 21.11 15.85 -8.21
N ASN A 25 22.15 15.11 -8.59
CA ASN A 25 23.03 15.48 -9.70
C ASN A 25 22.31 15.46 -11.06
N ASP A 26 21.30 14.59 -11.23
CA ASP A 26 20.53 14.45 -12.47
C ASP A 26 19.29 15.36 -12.53
N GLY A 27 19.10 16.24 -11.54
CA GLY A 27 17.95 17.14 -11.46
C GLY A 27 16.60 16.42 -11.29
N VAL A 28 16.63 15.15 -10.87
CA VAL A 28 15.44 14.35 -10.50
C VAL A 28 14.91 14.87 -9.16
N ILE A 29 15.83 15.26 -8.26
CA ILE A 29 15.49 15.81 -6.96
C ILE A 29 15.88 17.28 -6.89
N ARG A 30 14.93 18.11 -6.46
CA ARG A 30 15.12 19.53 -6.18
C ARG A 30 14.61 19.84 -4.77
N GLY A 31 15.52 20.14 -3.85
CA GLY A 31 15.16 20.33 -2.44
C GLY A 31 14.58 19.06 -1.84
N ASN A 32 13.35 19.11 -1.34
CA ASN A 32 12.61 17.99 -0.76
C ASN A 32 11.63 17.31 -1.74
N SER A 33 11.70 17.65 -3.03
CA SER A 33 10.75 17.16 -4.04
C SER A 33 11.42 16.26 -5.06
N ILE A 34 10.71 15.21 -5.49
CA ILE A 34 11.14 14.30 -6.55
C ILE A 34 10.28 14.53 -7.79
N ASN A 35 10.93 14.77 -8.93
CA ASN A 35 10.22 14.81 -10.21
C ASN A 35 10.05 13.39 -10.76
N LEU A 36 8.92 12.75 -10.48
CA LEU A 36 8.62 11.39 -10.91
C LEU A 36 8.68 11.19 -12.44
N ALA A 37 8.45 12.27 -13.22
CA ALA A 37 8.52 12.18 -14.68
C ALA A 37 9.95 12.04 -15.21
N LYS A 38 10.94 12.33 -14.38
CA LYS A 38 12.37 12.19 -14.72
C LYS A 38 12.96 10.84 -14.33
N LEU A 39 12.21 9.99 -13.61
CA LEU A 39 12.63 8.63 -13.31
C LEU A 39 12.68 7.82 -14.61
N LYS A 40 13.86 7.25 -14.92
CA LYS A 40 14.14 6.65 -16.22
C LYS A 40 14.07 5.14 -16.22
N ASN A 41 14.43 4.49 -15.13
CA ASN A 41 14.62 3.05 -15.07
C ASN A 41 13.92 2.40 -13.87
N ASN A 42 13.80 1.07 -13.90
CA ASN A 42 13.13 0.31 -12.84
C ASN A 42 13.81 0.43 -11.47
N ARG A 43 15.13 0.64 -11.42
CA ARG A 43 15.87 0.79 -10.17
C ARG A 43 15.52 2.11 -9.47
N GLU A 44 15.36 3.20 -10.23
CA GLU A 44 14.91 4.49 -9.69
C GLU A 44 13.45 4.41 -9.22
N TRP A 45 12.60 3.73 -10.00
CA TRP A 45 11.21 3.49 -9.60
C TRP A 45 11.09 2.59 -8.37
N SER A 46 11.97 1.60 -8.17
CA SER A 46 11.93 0.72 -7.00
C SER A 46 12.24 1.44 -5.69
N MET A 47 12.93 2.59 -5.73
CA MET A 47 13.17 3.43 -4.55
C MET A 47 11.91 4.17 -4.10
N ILE A 48 10.94 4.34 -4.98
CA ILE A 48 9.70 5.08 -4.71
C ILE A 48 8.53 4.12 -4.43
N ARG A 49 8.44 3.04 -5.25
CA ARG A 49 7.37 2.05 -5.12
C ARG A 49 7.54 1.26 -3.82
N GLY A 50 6.44 1.12 -3.10
CA GLY A 50 6.38 0.44 -1.82
C GLY A 50 6.82 1.33 -0.66
N SER A 51 7.90 2.09 -0.78
CA SER A 51 8.42 2.93 0.31
C SER A 51 7.73 4.29 0.45
N HIS A 52 7.37 4.93 -0.66
CA HIS A 52 6.73 6.26 -0.67
C HIS A 52 5.37 6.26 -1.34
N VAL A 53 5.20 5.42 -2.35
CA VAL A 53 3.94 5.29 -3.07
C VAL A 53 3.57 3.81 -3.11
N ALA A 54 2.44 3.47 -2.51
CA ALA A 54 1.86 2.13 -2.57
C ALA A 54 0.59 2.15 -3.42
N THR A 55 0.21 0.99 -3.94
CA THR A 55 -0.99 0.83 -4.77
C THR A 55 -1.77 -0.39 -4.32
N ILE A 56 -3.06 -0.21 -4.11
CA ILE A 56 -4.04 -1.27 -3.95
C ILE A 56 -4.72 -1.43 -5.30
N PHE A 57 -4.63 -2.64 -5.87
CA PHE A 57 -5.25 -2.98 -7.16
C PHE A 57 -6.65 -3.54 -6.97
N GLN A 58 -7.43 -3.53 -8.04
CA GLN A 58 -8.82 -3.92 -8.10
C GLN A 58 -9.09 -5.35 -7.59
N ASP A 59 -8.21 -6.31 -7.91
CA ASP A 59 -8.41 -7.72 -7.58
C ASP A 59 -7.39 -8.20 -6.54
N PRO A 60 -7.84 -8.48 -5.30
CA PRO A 60 -6.98 -9.01 -4.26
C PRO A 60 -6.47 -10.43 -4.56
N MET A 61 -7.15 -11.18 -5.43
CA MET A 61 -6.74 -12.55 -5.80
C MET A 61 -5.47 -12.57 -6.63
N THR A 62 -5.29 -11.58 -7.49
CA THR A 62 -4.09 -11.43 -8.33
C THR A 62 -2.94 -10.74 -7.58
N SER A 63 -3.25 -10.06 -6.48
CA SER A 63 -2.27 -9.33 -5.67
C SER A 63 -1.54 -10.21 -4.66
N LEU A 64 -2.15 -11.31 -4.22
CA LEU A 64 -1.57 -12.25 -3.24
C LEU A 64 -1.03 -13.51 -3.92
N ASN A 65 0.17 -13.94 -3.53
CA ASN A 65 0.72 -15.20 -3.99
C ASN A 65 0.03 -16.37 -3.25
N PRO A 66 -0.70 -17.27 -3.96
CA PRO A 66 -1.46 -18.35 -3.32
C PRO A 66 -0.58 -19.42 -2.66
N LEU A 67 0.70 -19.50 -3.02
CA LEU A 67 1.66 -20.49 -2.52
C LEU A 67 2.42 -20.04 -1.26
N LEU A 68 2.25 -18.78 -0.84
CA LEU A 68 2.90 -18.22 0.32
C LEU A 68 1.87 -17.91 1.41
N THR A 69 2.27 -18.08 2.68
CA THR A 69 1.42 -17.68 3.81
C THR A 69 1.25 -16.15 3.83
N ILE A 70 0.14 -15.69 4.37
CA ILE A 70 -0.14 -14.26 4.52
C ILE A 70 0.98 -13.55 5.27
N GLY A 71 1.39 -14.14 6.39
CA GLY A 71 2.45 -13.54 7.20
C GLY A 71 3.80 -13.47 6.49
N SER A 72 4.16 -14.47 5.66
CA SER A 72 5.41 -14.40 4.90
C SER A 72 5.39 -13.26 3.89
N GLN A 73 4.27 -13.05 3.20
CA GLN A 73 4.14 -11.97 2.20
C GLN A 73 4.29 -10.58 2.82
N ILE A 74 3.68 -10.33 4.00
CA ILE A 74 3.83 -9.07 4.73
C ILE A 74 5.26 -8.93 5.25
N SER A 75 5.80 -9.98 5.88
CA SER A 75 7.14 -9.96 6.48
C SER A 75 8.24 -9.75 5.45
N ASP A 76 8.10 -10.30 4.23
CA ASP A 76 9.10 -10.12 3.17
C ASP A 76 9.16 -8.68 2.70
N VAL A 77 8.01 -7.99 2.59
CA VAL A 77 7.95 -6.55 2.29
C VAL A 77 8.63 -5.73 3.39
N LEU A 78 8.31 -6.01 4.66
CA LEU A 78 8.92 -5.33 5.81
C LEU A 78 10.44 -5.51 5.85
N ARG A 79 10.92 -6.73 5.62
CA ARG A 79 12.36 -7.02 5.59
C ARG A 79 13.08 -6.36 4.42
N LEU A 80 12.43 -6.31 3.26
CA LEU A 80 13.00 -5.68 2.06
C LEU A 80 13.20 -4.16 2.25
N HIS A 81 12.26 -3.48 2.90
CA HIS A 81 12.24 -2.02 2.96
C HIS A 81 12.77 -1.45 4.29
N HIS A 82 12.71 -2.21 5.39
CA HIS A 82 13.08 -1.72 6.73
C HIS A 82 14.28 -2.45 7.36
N ASN A 83 14.92 -3.39 6.65
CA ASN A 83 16.04 -4.18 7.17
C ASN A 83 15.77 -4.90 8.50
N LEU A 84 14.51 -5.28 8.76
CA LEU A 84 14.11 -5.95 9.98
C LEU A 84 14.62 -7.39 10.03
N THR A 85 14.92 -7.89 11.21
CA THR A 85 15.13 -9.30 11.48
C THR A 85 13.84 -10.10 11.24
N ARG A 86 13.94 -11.41 11.13
CA ARG A 86 12.76 -12.29 10.98
C ARG A 86 11.76 -12.13 12.13
N ALA A 87 12.27 -12.00 13.36
CA ALA A 87 11.42 -11.87 14.54
C ALA A 87 10.68 -10.52 14.57
N GLU A 88 11.38 -9.43 14.29
CA GLU A 88 10.80 -8.08 14.21
C GLU A 88 9.78 -7.98 13.08
N ALA A 89 10.10 -8.49 11.89
CA ALA A 89 9.19 -8.49 10.75
C ALA A 89 7.91 -9.31 11.02
N LYS A 90 8.04 -10.44 11.75
CA LYS A 90 6.88 -11.23 12.18
C LYS A 90 6.00 -10.44 13.15
N ALA A 91 6.58 -9.82 14.17
CA ALA A 91 5.84 -9.04 15.15
C ALA A 91 5.11 -7.86 14.50
N GLU A 92 5.78 -7.12 13.62
CA GLU A 92 5.17 -6.00 12.89
C GLU A 92 4.07 -6.48 11.91
N ALA A 93 4.27 -7.62 11.24
CA ALA A 93 3.27 -8.20 10.36
C ALA A 93 1.99 -8.62 11.12
N ILE A 94 2.13 -9.18 12.32
CA ILE A 94 0.99 -9.51 13.20
C ILE A 94 0.27 -8.21 13.63
N SER A 95 1.01 -7.19 14.03
CA SER A 95 0.46 -5.88 14.37
C SER A 95 -0.30 -5.25 13.20
N LEU A 96 0.23 -5.34 11.96
CA LEU A 96 -0.46 -4.85 10.77
C LEU A 96 -1.76 -5.63 10.49
N LEU A 97 -1.77 -6.96 10.69
CA LEU A 97 -2.98 -7.77 10.55
C LEU A 97 -4.05 -7.36 11.57
N GLU A 98 -3.65 -7.04 12.80
CA GLU A 98 -4.55 -6.52 13.82
C GLU A 98 -5.14 -5.17 13.41
N LYS A 99 -4.32 -4.24 12.95
CA LYS A 99 -4.72 -2.90 12.49
C LYS A 99 -5.69 -2.91 11.31
N VAL A 100 -5.59 -3.91 10.44
CA VAL A 100 -6.58 -4.08 9.36
C VAL A 100 -7.77 -4.96 9.79
N HIS A 101 -7.97 -5.14 11.10
CA HIS A 101 -9.07 -5.87 11.70
C HIS A 101 -9.19 -7.33 11.23
N ILE A 102 -8.06 -8.03 11.10
CA ILE A 102 -8.05 -9.49 10.90
C ILE A 102 -8.18 -10.14 12.27
N PRO A 103 -9.22 -10.97 12.52
CA PRO A 103 -9.39 -11.67 13.78
C PRO A 103 -8.28 -12.72 13.96
N ASN A 104 -7.84 -12.96 15.21
CA ASN A 104 -6.81 -13.93 15.57
C ASN A 104 -5.53 -13.79 14.71
N PRO A 105 -4.87 -12.63 14.67
CA PRO A 105 -3.82 -12.32 13.69
C PRO A 105 -2.62 -13.26 13.78
N GLU A 106 -2.29 -13.81 14.96
CA GLU A 106 -1.20 -14.77 15.14
C GLU A 106 -1.44 -16.11 14.46
N GLU A 107 -2.67 -16.61 14.48
CA GLU A 107 -3.07 -17.83 13.79
C GLU A 107 -3.14 -17.56 12.29
N ARG A 108 -3.85 -16.50 11.92
CA ARG A 108 -4.04 -16.06 10.55
C ARG A 108 -2.71 -15.76 9.81
N TYR A 109 -1.69 -15.28 10.51
CA TYR A 109 -0.35 -15.09 9.96
C TYR A 109 0.19 -16.35 9.25
N LYS A 110 -0.15 -17.55 9.74
CA LYS A 110 0.36 -18.83 9.21
C LYS A 110 -0.49 -19.38 8.06
N GLU A 111 -1.66 -18.80 7.82
CA GLU A 111 -2.61 -19.28 6.81
C GLU A 111 -2.27 -18.76 5.41
N TYR A 112 -2.87 -19.41 4.41
CA TYR A 112 -2.73 -19.09 3.00
C TYR A 112 -3.91 -18.23 2.50
N PRO A 113 -3.75 -17.51 1.38
CA PRO A 113 -4.81 -16.66 0.84
C PRO A 113 -6.15 -17.37 0.60
N TYR A 114 -6.14 -18.64 0.22
CA TYR A 114 -7.38 -19.40 -0.04
C TYR A 114 -8.23 -19.64 1.21
N GLN A 115 -7.65 -19.54 2.40
CA GLN A 115 -8.35 -19.68 3.69
C GLN A 115 -9.05 -18.39 4.14
N TYR A 116 -8.88 -17.31 3.39
CA TYR A 116 -9.43 -15.98 3.68
C TYR A 116 -10.65 -15.68 2.82
N SER A 117 -11.66 -14.98 3.38
CA SER A 117 -12.74 -14.40 2.59
C SER A 117 -12.24 -13.28 1.66
N GLY A 118 -13.05 -12.85 0.70
CA GLY A 118 -12.72 -11.74 -0.20
C GLY A 118 -12.35 -10.47 0.55
N GLY A 119 -13.17 -10.07 1.51
CA GLY A 119 -12.91 -8.89 2.34
C GLY A 119 -11.67 -9.03 3.22
N MET A 120 -11.39 -10.22 3.75
CA MET A 120 -10.16 -10.46 4.52
C MET A 120 -8.91 -10.36 3.61
N ARG A 121 -8.97 -10.89 2.39
CA ARG A 121 -7.85 -10.76 1.42
C ARG A 121 -7.61 -9.30 1.08
N GLN A 122 -8.66 -8.51 0.87
CA GLN A 122 -8.53 -7.08 0.62
C GLN A 122 -7.86 -6.34 1.80
N ARG A 123 -8.22 -6.68 3.04
CA ARG A 123 -7.58 -6.15 4.26
C ARG A 123 -6.09 -6.50 4.30
N VAL A 124 -5.71 -7.71 3.89
CA VAL A 124 -4.30 -8.13 3.79
C VAL A 124 -3.56 -7.33 2.71
N VAL A 125 -4.16 -7.10 1.55
CA VAL A 125 -3.55 -6.26 0.49
C VAL A 125 -3.33 -4.83 1.01
N ILE A 126 -4.28 -4.28 1.78
CA ILE A 126 -4.11 -3.00 2.47
C ILE A 126 -2.95 -3.04 3.47
N ALA A 127 -2.84 -4.10 4.29
CA ALA A 127 -1.74 -4.28 5.23
C ALA A 127 -0.37 -4.30 4.52
N ILE A 128 -0.26 -5.03 3.41
CA ILE A 128 0.96 -5.07 2.59
C ILE A 128 1.29 -3.68 2.01
N ALA A 129 0.29 -2.96 1.51
CA ALA A 129 0.48 -1.62 0.96
C ALA A 129 0.97 -0.62 2.03
N LEU A 130 0.51 -0.78 3.26
CA LEU A 130 0.88 0.09 4.38
C LEU A 130 2.12 -0.37 5.15
N ALA A 131 2.65 -1.57 4.88
CA ALA A 131 3.82 -2.13 5.56
C ALA A 131 5.04 -1.19 5.53
N CYS A 132 5.18 -0.39 4.47
CA CYS A 132 6.27 0.57 4.34
C CYS A 132 5.89 2.01 4.73
N ARG A 133 4.70 2.24 5.28
CA ARG A 133 4.19 3.57 5.67
C ARG A 133 4.34 4.58 4.53
N PRO A 134 3.70 4.36 3.39
CA PRO A 134 3.86 5.22 2.21
C PRO A 134 3.30 6.62 2.46
N ASP A 135 3.88 7.63 1.79
CA ASP A 135 3.36 9.01 1.81
C ASP A 135 2.06 9.12 0.97
N VAL A 136 1.91 8.26 -0.04
CA VAL A 136 0.76 8.23 -0.95
C VAL A 136 0.27 6.81 -1.18
N LEU A 137 -1.01 6.61 -0.96
CA LEU A 137 -1.72 5.36 -1.27
C LEU A 137 -2.65 5.58 -2.47
N ILE A 138 -2.46 4.80 -3.53
CA ILE A 138 -3.33 4.79 -4.71
C ILE A 138 -4.27 3.59 -4.59
N CYS A 139 -5.55 3.85 -4.54
CA CYS A 139 -6.62 2.86 -4.50
C CYS A 139 -7.27 2.78 -5.88
N ASP A 140 -6.94 1.75 -6.65
CA ASP A 140 -7.49 1.51 -8.00
C ASP A 140 -8.64 0.52 -7.90
N GLU A 141 -9.87 1.03 -7.81
CA GLU A 141 -11.11 0.28 -7.62
C GLU A 141 -11.03 -0.72 -6.44
N PRO A 142 -10.67 -0.30 -5.23
CA PRO A 142 -10.27 -1.19 -4.15
C PRO A 142 -11.41 -2.06 -3.59
N THR A 143 -12.64 -1.85 -4.06
CA THR A 143 -13.84 -2.51 -3.52
C THR A 143 -14.71 -3.17 -4.57
N THR A 144 -14.39 -3.09 -5.86
CA THR A 144 -15.25 -3.52 -6.98
C THR A 144 -15.63 -5.02 -6.92
N ALA A 145 -14.76 -5.86 -6.37
CA ALA A 145 -15.01 -7.31 -6.25
C ALA A 145 -15.69 -7.74 -4.93
N LEU A 146 -16.20 -6.76 -4.14
CA LEU A 146 -16.75 -7.01 -2.82
C LEU A 146 -18.25 -6.67 -2.77
N ASP A 147 -18.98 -7.32 -1.86
CA ASP A 147 -20.36 -6.95 -1.56
C ASP A 147 -20.44 -5.56 -0.88
N VAL A 148 -21.61 -4.92 -0.97
CA VAL A 148 -21.83 -3.54 -0.53
C VAL A 148 -21.46 -3.33 0.94
N THR A 149 -21.74 -4.31 1.81
CA THR A 149 -21.46 -4.20 3.25
C THR A 149 -19.95 -4.23 3.51
N VAL A 150 -19.24 -5.16 2.89
CA VAL A 150 -17.78 -5.28 3.00
C VAL A 150 -17.10 -4.08 2.34
N GLN A 151 -17.64 -3.56 1.23
CA GLN A 151 -17.17 -2.36 0.57
C GLN A 151 -17.13 -1.16 1.53
N ALA A 152 -18.23 -0.88 2.24
CA ALA A 152 -18.28 0.18 3.23
C ALA A 152 -17.22 0.01 4.33
N GLN A 153 -17.09 -1.21 4.86
CA GLN A 153 -16.08 -1.53 5.88
C GLN A 153 -14.63 -1.29 5.39
N ILE A 154 -14.33 -1.61 4.13
CA ILE A 154 -12.99 -1.36 3.56
C ILE A 154 -12.72 0.13 3.39
N LEU A 155 -13.71 0.92 2.97
CA LEU A 155 -13.56 2.36 2.84
C LEU A 155 -13.35 3.03 4.20
N ASP A 156 -14.10 2.62 5.22
CA ASP A 156 -13.95 3.13 6.58
C ASP A 156 -12.58 2.75 7.16
N LEU A 157 -12.12 1.52 6.94
CA LEU A 157 -10.78 1.09 7.32
C LEU A 157 -9.68 1.97 6.67
N ILE A 158 -9.78 2.26 5.38
CA ILE A 158 -8.80 3.12 4.70
C ILE A 158 -8.80 4.54 5.32
N LYS A 159 -9.96 5.10 5.67
CA LYS A 159 -10.07 6.40 6.35
C LYS A 159 -9.45 6.38 7.75
N GLU A 160 -9.69 5.32 8.52
CA GLU A 160 -9.10 5.12 9.84
C GLU A 160 -7.58 5.11 9.75
N LEU A 161 -7.04 4.26 8.87
CA LEU A 161 -5.60 4.12 8.65
C LEU A 161 -4.97 5.40 8.08
N GLN A 162 -5.70 6.15 7.23
CA GLN A 162 -5.25 7.45 6.73
C GLN A 162 -5.02 8.45 7.86
N LYS A 163 -5.91 8.50 8.85
CA LYS A 163 -5.78 9.37 10.01
C LYS A 163 -4.61 8.94 10.91
N GLU A 164 -4.43 7.63 11.11
CA GLU A 164 -3.36 7.08 11.94
C GLU A 164 -1.98 7.31 11.32
N TYR A 165 -1.83 7.01 10.03
CA TYR A 165 -0.52 7.04 9.34
C TYR A 165 -0.25 8.35 8.58
N ASN A 166 -1.25 9.24 8.48
CA ASN A 166 -1.14 10.56 7.84
C ASN A 166 -0.63 10.50 6.38
N PHE A 167 -1.13 9.56 5.58
CA PHE A 167 -0.83 9.46 4.15
C PHE A 167 -1.89 10.13 3.29
N THR A 168 -1.51 10.51 2.07
CA THR A 168 -2.44 11.02 1.05
C THR A 168 -3.05 9.86 0.28
N THR A 169 -4.37 9.82 0.12
CA THR A 169 -5.07 8.79 -0.66
C THR A 169 -5.53 9.34 -2.01
N ILE A 170 -5.32 8.55 -3.07
CA ILE A 170 -5.87 8.80 -4.39
C ILE A 170 -6.80 7.65 -4.74
N PHE A 171 -8.09 7.93 -4.82
CA PHE A 171 -9.08 6.97 -5.26
C PHE A 171 -9.31 7.06 -6.76
N ILE A 172 -9.30 5.89 -7.42
CA ILE A 172 -9.74 5.71 -8.80
C ILE A 172 -10.96 4.81 -8.72
N THR A 173 -12.12 5.34 -9.06
CA THR A 173 -13.39 4.61 -9.01
C THR A 173 -14.35 5.15 -10.06
N HIS A 174 -15.24 4.29 -10.52
CA HIS A 174 -16.39 4.66 -11.35
C HIS A 174 -17.70 4.68 -10.53
N ASP A 175 -17.66 4.30 -9.26
CA ASP A 175 -18.83 4.28 -8.37
C ASP A 175 -18.98 5.62 -7.63
N LEU A 176 -20.05 6.34 -7.97
CA LEU A 176 -20.38 7.61 -7.34
C LEU A 176 -20.74 7.48 -5.84
N GLY A 177 -21.25 6.32 -5.42
CA GLY A 177 -21.52 6.02 -4.01
C GLY A 177 -20.24 5.98 -3.18
N VAL A 178 -19.17 5.41 -3.74
CA VAL A 178 -17.83 5.43 -3.15
C VAL A 178 -17.32 6.87 -3.00
N VAL A 179 -17.47 7.69 -4.05
CA VAL A 179 -17.05 9.11 -4.02
C VAL A 179 -17.78 9.87 -2.93
N ALA A 180 -19.11 9.74 -2.86
CA ALA A 180 -19.93 10.42 -1.84
C ALA A 180 -19.59 9.96 -0.40
N GLY A 181 -19.19 8.72 -0.24
CA GLY A 181 -18.77 8.18 1.06
C GLY A 181 -17.38 8.63 1.52
N ILE A 182 -16.49 9.10 0.62
CA ILE A 182 -15.11 9.46 0.92
C ILE A 182 -14.91 10.98 1.00
N ALA A 183 -15.67 11.75 0.24
CA ALA A 183 -15.66 13.21 0.24
C ALA A 183 -16.31 13.78 1.50
#